data_f1653f81a768a6fb3709421280ec2a12
#
_entry.id   f1653f81a768a6fb3709421280ec2a12
#
_cell.length_a   1.000
_cell.length_b   1.000
_cell.length_c   1.000
_cell.angle_alpha   90.00
_cell.angle_beta   90.00
_cell.angle_gamma   90.00
#
_symmetry.space_group_name_H-M   'P 1'
#
loop_
_entity.id
_entity.type
_entity.pdbx_description
1 polymer ?
#
loop_
_entity_poly.entity_id
_entity_poly.type
_entity_poly.pdbx_seq_one_letter_code
_entity_poly.pdbx_strand_id
1 'polypeptide(L)'
;MRDVSAIATGSAAVTPGASSVRENCDLLCAGKSFFSEPAHFDARGNVLGVDHSLDSGRGSRAVRLLEKLRASLDFRIPGGTRLFLSTTVGAADRIENGENTDTSAALAEAARGIFPETASVCLVSAACASGQTAASLAMEQIAAGLCSSALVIGCDAAGEFVHSGFSALGAVSKGICRPYDADRCGLTLGEAAAALLLAPSSHREGFGRLIRASENCDACHITAPDLEGRMLKEAILNALGGDVRIGGIIGHGTGTVYNDLAEINALNAVFGEIPPLFSLKGNFGHTLGATGVLQIVLGIELSRRRKIPPQAGLHIPMKGAEYAVSDHVRTLDFPALLSLNVGFGGLNSAVVLEAV
;
A
#
# COMPACT_ATOMS: atom_id res chain seq x y z
N MET A 1 8.14 3.11 27.29
CA MET A 1 7.69 3.62 25.97
C MET A 1 6.18 3.80 26.04
N ARG A 2 5.62 4.89 25.46
CA ARG A 2 4.16 5.00 25.33
C ARG A 2 3.67 3.93 24.36
N ASP A 3 2.51 3.31 24.63
CA ASP A 3 1.85 2.43 23.69
C ASP A 3 1.35 3.28 22.52
N VAL A 4 1.94 3.09 21.34
CA VAL A 4 1.59 3.79 20.10
C VAL A 4 0.62 2.96 19.24
N SER A 5 0.11 1.83 19.74
CA SER A 5 -0.84 1.02 18.99
C SER A 5 -2.17 1.74 18.77
N ALA A 6 -2.86 1.44 17.67
CA ALA A 6 -4.14 2.01 17.33
C ALA A 6 -5.12 0.92 16.86
N ILE A 7 -6.40 1.13 17.15
CA ILE A 7 -7.49 0.21 16.79
C ILE A 7 -8.13 0.66 15.47
N ALA A 8 -8.27 -0.27 14.53
CA ALA A 8 -9.00 -0.07 13.29
C ALA A 8 -10.51 -0.27 13.52
N THR A 9 -11.28 0.76 13.25
CA THR A 9 -12.75 0.80 13.49
C THR A 9 -13.57 0.95 12.20
N GLY A 10 -12.92 1.25 11.08
CA GLY A 10 -13.53 1.31 9.74
C GLY A 10 -12.48 1.10 8.67
N SER A 11 -12.84 0.41 7.59
CA SER A 11 -11.93 0.21 6.45
C SER A 11 -12.70 0.10 5.13
N ALA A 12 -12.09 0.62 4.06
CA ALA A 12 -12.61 0.48 2.70
C ALA A 12 -11.44 0.37 1.71
N ALA A 13 -11.67 -0.29 0.58
CA ALA A 13 -10.68 -0.42 -0.47
C ALA A 13 -11.36 -0.48 -1.84
N VAL A 14 -10.87 0.35 -2.75
CA VAL A 14 -11.23 0.36 -4.17
C VAL A 14 -9.98 0.04 -4.98
N THR A 15 -10.05 -1.01 -5.78
CA THR A 15 -9.00 -1.46 -6.68
C THR A 15 -9.59 -1.72 -8.08
N PRO A 16 -8.77 -1.99 -9.09
CA PRO A 16 -9.27 -2.45 -10.40
C PRO A 16 -10.15 -3.71 -10.34
N GLY A 17 -9.99 -4.51 -9.29
CA GLY A 17 -10.73 -5.77 -9.13
C GLY A 17 -12.06 -5.63 -8.43
N ALA A 18 -12.17 -4.77 -7.40
CA ALA A 18 -13.37 -4.66 -6.57
C ALA A 18 -13.40 -3.36 -5.77
N SER A 19 -14.59 -3.05 -5.21
CA SER A 19 -14.82 -1.86 -4.37
C SER A 19 -15.13 -2.19 -2.90
N SER A 20 -14.82 -3.40 -2.45
CA SER A 20 -14.94 -3.79 -1.05
C SER A 20 -13.71 -4.55 -0.57
N VAL A 21 -13.38 -4.44 0.72
CA VAL A 21 -12.26 -5.14 1.35
C VAL A 21 -12.43 -6.66 1.22
N ARG A 22 -13.64 -7.15 1.44
CA ARG A 22 -13.96 -8.59 1.39
C ARG A 22 -13.71 -9.19 0.01
N GLU A 23 -14.27 -8.56 -1.03
CA GLU A 23 -14.12 -9.02 -2.42
C GLU A 23 -12.66 -8.96 -2.87
N ASN A 24 -11.94 -7.87 -2.54
CA ASN A 24 -10.52 -7.78 -2.85
C ASN A 24 -9.73 -8.94 -2.22
N CYS A 25 -9.99 -9.30 -0.96
CA CYS A 25 -9.35 -10.45 -0.34
C CYS A 25 -9.75 -11.80 -0.98
N ASP A 26 -10.99 -11.94 -1.45
CA ASP A 26 -11.42 -13.14 -2.19
C ASP A 26 -10.65 -13.27 -3.51
N LEU A 27 -10.48 -12.16 -4.25
CA LEU A 27 -9.71 -12.09 -5.49
C LEU A 27 -8.22 -12.37 -5.28
N LEU A 28 -7.64 -11.83 -4.20
CA LEU A 28 -6.26 -12.14 -3.80
C LEU A 28 -6.08 -13.62 -3.53
N CYS A 29 -6.95 -14.23 -2.72
CA CYS A 29 -6.91 -15.66 -2.41
C CYS A 29 -7.14 -16.54 -3.64
N ALA A 30 -7.83 -16.02 -4.67
CA ALA A 30 -7.99 -16.70 -5.96
C ALA A 30 -6.81 -16.48 -6.92
N GLY A 31 -5.75 -15.75 -6.52
CA GLY A 31 -4.58 -15.45 -7.33
C GLY A 31 -4.88 -14.61 -8.59
N LYS A 32 -5.96 -13.82 -8.58
CA LYS A 32 -6.39 -13.04 -9.75
C LYS A 32 -5.56 -11.79 -9.93
N SER A 33 -5.22 -11.47 -11.19
CA SER A 33 -4.57 -10.23 -11.59
C SER A 33 -5.53 -9.39 -12.45
N PHE A 34 -5.44 -8.05 -12.32
CA PHE A 34 -6.36 -7.09 -12.92
C PHE A 34 -5.58 -6.07 -13.75
N PHE A 35 -5.00 -6.53 -14.86
CA PHE A 35 -4.22 -5.72 -15.77
C PHE A 35 -4.88 -5.65 -17.12
N SER A 36 -4.97 -4.44 -17.66
CA SER A 36 -5.50 -4.16 -19.00
C SER A 36 -4.83 -2.92 -19.58
N GLU A 37 -4.97 -2.70 -20.88
CA GLU A 37 -4.57 -1.45 -21.51
C GLU A 37 -5.46 -0.31 -20.98
N PRO A 38 -4.87 0.84 -20.56
CA PRO A 38 -5.65 2.00 -20.13
C PRO A 38 -6.37 2.61 -21.34
N ALA A 39 -7.63 3.04 -21.15
CA ALA A 39 -8.40 3.70 -22.20
C ALA A 39 -8.22 5.23 -22.23
N HIS A 40 -7.61 5.81 -21.17
CA HIS A 40 -7.52 7.26 -20.98
C HIS A 40 -6.17 7.86 -21.42
N PHE A 41 -5.18 7.05 -21.77
CA PHE A 41 -3.91 7.46 -22.39
C PHE A 41 -3.25 6.31 -23.15
N ASP A 42 -2.27 6.62 -24.01
CA ASP A 42 -1.49 5.62 -24.75
C ASP A 42 -0.32 5.09 -23.89
N ALA A 43 -0.47 3.89 -23.36
CA ALA A 43 0.58 3.20 -22.60
C ALA A 43 1.60 2.44 -23.47
N ARG A 44 1.60 2.67 -24.78
CA ARG A 44 2.55 2.07 -25.75
C ARG A 44 2.58 0.54 -25.67
N GLY A 45 1.41 -0.06 -25.55
CA GLY A 45 1.23 -1.51 -25.45
C GLY A 45 1.49 -2.09 -24.06
N ASN A 46 1.75 -1.27 -23.03
CA ASN A 46 1.83 -1.75 -21.65
C ASN A 46 0.43 -1.88 -21.03
N VAL A 47 0.29 -2.84 -20.14
CA VAL A 47 -0.91 -3.00 -19.32
C VAL A 47 -0.70 -2.38 -17.93
N LEU A 48 -1.78 -1.91 -17.33
CA LEU A 48 -1.80 -1.32 -15.99
C LEU A 48 -2.98 -1.90 -15.19
N GLY A 49 -2.90 -1.82 -13.87
CA GLY A 49 -4.03 -2.06 -12.99
C GLY A 49 -4.95 -0.84 -12.98
N VAL A 50 -5.92 -0.78 -13.88
CA VAL A 50 -6.84 0.36 -14.05
C VAL A 50 -8.29 -0.04 -13.84
N ASP A 51 -9.06 0.86 -13.24
CA ASP A 51 -10.50 0.71 -13.04
C ASP A 51 -11.27 1.38 -14.18
N HIS A 52 -11.69 0.61 -15.17
CA HIS A 52 -12.41 1.11 -16.34
C HIS A 52 -13.75 1.78 -16.01
N SER A 53 -14.31 1.58 -14.83
CA SER A 53 -15.52 2.32 -14.42
C SER A 53 -15.27 3.83 -14.26
N LEU A 54 -14.00 4.25 -14.17
CA LEU A 54 -13.60 5.65 -14.09
C LEU A 54 -13.35 6.30 -15.45
N ASP A 55 -13.38 5.56 -16.57
CA ASP A 55 -12.99 6.09 -17.89
C ASP A 55 -14.00 7.11 -18.44
N SER A 56 -15.28 6.97 -18.15
CA SER A 56 -16.35 7.83 -18.66
C SER A 56 -16.57 9.13 -17.87
N GLY A 57 -15.82 9.36 -16.77
CA GLY A 57 -16.03 10.51 -15.90
C GLY A 57 -15.34 11.78 -16.38
N ARG A 58 -15.90 12.96 -16.00
CA ARG A 58 -15.26 14.27 -16.19
C ARG A 58 -14.38 14.64 -14.99
N GLY A 59 -13.40 15.51 -15.20
CA GLY A 59 -12.48 15.99 -14.17
C GLY A 59 -11.40 14.98 -13.83
N SER A 60 -10.70 15.19 -12.71
CA SER A 60 -9.56 14.37 -12.30
C SER A 60 -9.95 12.92 -11.99
N ARG A 61 -9.21 11.97 -12.54
CA ARG A 61 -9.35 10.53 -12.27
C ARG A 61 -9.07 10.21 -10.79
N ALA A 62 -8.04 10.86 -10.22
CA ALA A 62 -7.71 10.69 -8.81
C ALA A 62 -8.85 11.16 -7.90
N VAL A 63 -9.54 12.27 -8.25
CA VAL A 63 -10.71 12.75 -7.52
C VAL A 63 -11.88 11.77 -7.63
N ARG A 64 -12.18 11.26 -8.84
CA ARG A 64 -13.23 10.25 -9.03
C ARG A 64 -12.95 8.95 -8.26
N LEU A 65 -11.67 8.59 -8.13
CA LEU A 65 -11.27 7.44 -7.34
C LEU A 65 -11.54 7.67 -5.84
N LEU A 66 -11.29 8.89 -5.32
CA LEU A 66 -11.69 9.27 -3.96
C LEU A 66 -13.21 9.28 -3.76
N GLU A 67 -13.97 9.77 -4.74
CA GLU A 67 -15.45 9.75 -4.71
C GLU A 67 -15.97 8.30 -4.68
N LYS A 68 -15.38 7.43 -5.48
CA LYS A 68 -15.70 6.00 -5.48
C LYS A 68 -15.37 5.35 -4.14
N LEU A 69 -14.21 5.69 -3.54
CA LEU A 69 -13.87 5.25 -2.19
C LEU A 69 -14.90 5.75 -1.18
N ARG A 70 -15.29 7.04 -1.22
CA ARG A 70 -16.31 7.59 -0.33
C ARG A 70 -17.63 6.82 -0.42
N ALA A 71 -18.07 6.49 -1.64
CA ALA A 71 -19.28 5.73 -1.87
C ALA A 71 -19.21 4.28 -1.36
N SER A 72 -18.01 3.72 -1.22
CA SER A 72 -17.79 2.35 -0.72
C SER A 72 -17.68 2.24 0.81
N LEU A 73 -17.69 3.37 1.55
CA LEU A 73 -17.61 3.34 3.01
C LEU A 73 -18.91 2.74 3.60
N ASP A 74 -18.76 1.73 4.42
CA ASP A 74 -19.82 1.09 5.20
C ASP A 74 -19.78 1.47 6.70
N PHE A 75 -18.95 2.45 7.05
CA PHE A 75 -18.77 2.97 8.41
C PHE A 75 -18.97 4.49 8.47
N ARG A 76 -19.28 4.99 9.68
CA ARG A 76 -19.42 6.42 9.93
C ARG A 76 -18.08 7.03 10.38
N ILE A 77 -17.73 8.16 9.79
CA ILE A 77 -16.59 8.97 10.23
C ILE A 77 -17.08 9.89 11.38
N PRO A 78 -16.48 9.81 12.59
CA PRO A 78 -16.81 10.73 13.67
C PRO A 78 -16.49 12.19 13.30
N GLY A 79 -17.33 13.13 13.74
CA GLY A 79 -17.05 14.55 13.53
C GLY A 79 -15.76 14.98 14.24
N GLY A 80 -14.95 15.81 13.59
CA GLY A 80 -13.65 16.25 14.13
C GLY A 80 -12.48 15.27 13.91
N THR A 81 -12.69 14.18 13.18
CA THR A 81 -11.61 13.25 12.77
C THR A 81 -10.54 13.99 11.96
N ARG A 82 -9.26 13.71 12.21
CA ARG A 82 -8.16 14.20 11.36
C ARG A 82 -7.99 13.29 10.15
N LEU A 83 -7.89 13.90 8.96
CA LEU A 83 -7.59 13.18 7.73
C LEU A 83 -6.08 13.22 7.43
N PHE A 84 -5.48 12.04 7.27
CA PHE A 84 -4.13 11.84 6.73
C PHE A 84 -4.29 11.31 5.32
N LEU A 85 -4.01 12.15 4.33
CA LEU A 85 -4.12 11.80 2.91
C LEU A 85 -2.74 11.48 2.35
N SER A 86 -2.53 10.24 1.96
CA SER A 86 -1.29 9.81 1.31
C SER A 86 -1.43 9.73 -0.20
N THR A 87 -0.47 10.29 -0.89
CA THR A 87 -0.36 10.25 -2.36
C THR A 87 1.10 10.46 -2.78
N THR A 88 1.47 9.90 -3.90
CA THR A 88 2.79 10.15 -4.52
C THR A 88 2.72 11.31 -5.51
N VAL A 89 1.64 11.40 -6.29
CA VAL A 89 1.55 12.35 -7.42
C VAL A 89 0.32 13.26 -7.37
N GLY A 90 -0.58 13.04 -6.40
CA GLY A 90 -1.81 13.82 -6.29
C GLY A 90 -2.74 13.65 -7.50
N ALA A 91 -3.36 14.75 -7.91
CA ALA A 91 -4.20 14.81 -9.11
C ALA A 91 -3.34 15.14 -10.36
N ALA A 92 -2.31 14.32 -10.64
CA ALA A 92 -1.35 14.56 -11.74
C ALA A 92 -2.02 14.55 -13.12
N ASP A 93 -3.12 13.84 -13.28
CA ASP A 93 -3.94 13.85 -14.49
C ASP A 93 -4.51 15.24 -14.87
N ARG A 94 -4.54 16.20 -13.93
CA ARG A 94 -4.88 17.60 -14.24
C ARG A 94 -3.79 18.27 -15.09
N ILE A 95 -2.51 17.96 -14.81
CA ILE A 95 -1.39 18.44 -15.65
C ILE A 95 -1.47 17.81 -17.05
N GLU A 96 -1.81 16.54 -17.14
CA GLU A 96 -2.03 15.83 -18.41
C GLU A 96 -3.13 16.51 -19.26
N ASN A 97 -4.13 17.11 -18.61
CA ASN A 97 -5.19 17.89 -19.22
C ASN A 97 -4.82 19.38 -19.49
N GLY A 98 -3.56 19.77 -19.29
CA GLY A 98 -3.05 21.12 -19.55
C GLY A 98 -3.34 22.13 -18.42
N GLU A 99 -3.75 21.69 -17.23
CA GLU A 99 -3.96 22.58 -16.10
C GLU A 99 -2.62 22.91 -15.40
N ASN A 100 -2.42 24.19 -15.10
CA ASN A 100 -1.29 24.62 -14.25
C ASN A 100 -1.73 24.63 -12.78
N THR A 101 -1.50 23.53 -12.07
CA THR A 101 -1.97 23.36 -10.69
C THR A 101 -0.96 22.60 -9.83
N ASP A 102 -0.99 22.85 -8.52
CA ASP A 102 -0.38 21.97 -7.55
C ASP A 102 -1.26 20.72 -7.39
N THR A 103 -0.78 19.60 -7.92
CA THR A 103 -1.54 18.34 -7.99
C THR A 103 -1.87 17.77 -6.62
N SER A 104 -0.95 17.92 -5.67
CA SER A 104 -1.12 17.42 -4.30
C SER A 104 -2.12 18.28 -3.52
N ALA A 105 -2.01 19.61 -3.63
CA ALA A 105 -2.97 20.53 -3.03
C ALA A 105 -4.36 20.36 -3.62
N ALA A 106 -4.48 20.16 -4.93
CA ALA A 106 -5.76 19.93 -5.60
C ALA A 106 -6.46 18.66 -5.11
N LEU A 107 -5.70 17.56 -4.90
CA LEU A 107 -6.25 16.33 -4.34
C LEU A 107 -6.67 16.52 -2.87
N ALA A 108 -5.88 17.24 -2.07
CA ALA A 108 -6.20 17.52 -0.68
C ALA A 108 -7.45 18.41 -0.54
N GLU A 109 -7.65 19.39 -1.42
CA GLU A 109 -8.85 20.21 -1.46
C GLU A 109 -10.09 19.40 -1.83
N ALA A 110 -9.98 18.54 -2.85
CA ALA A 110 -11.05 17.61 -3.21
C ALA A 110 -11.40 16.68 -2.05
N ALA A 111 -10.40 16.10 -1.37
CA ALA A 111 -10.62 15.24 -0.21
C ALA A 111 -11.35 15.98 0.93
N ARG A 112 -11.05 17.25 1.16
CA ARG A 112 -11.74 18.08 2.17
C ARG A 112 -13.24 18.25 1.84
N GLY A 113 -13.59 18.38 0.58
CA GLY A 113 -14.98 18.44 0.12
C GLY A 113 -15.71 17.09 0.19
N ILE A 114 -15.01 15.99 -0.15
CA ILE A 114 -15.57 14.62 -0.16
C ILE A 114 -15.77 14.08 1.26
N PHE A 115 -14.91 14.46 2.21
CA PHE A 115 -14.93 13.99 3.61
C PHE A 115 -15.17 15.18 4.59
N PRO A 116 -16.34 15.82 4.55
CA PRO A 116 -16.61 17.05 5.30
C PRO A 116 -16.67 16.83 6.83
N GLU A 117 -16.74 15.60 7.31
CA GLU A 117 -16.69 15.26 8.73
C GLU A 117 -15.30 15.50 9.34
N THR A 118 -14.27 15.63 8.50
CA THR A 118 -12.87 15.78 8.96
C THR A 118 -12.55 17.22 9.32
N ALA A 119 -11.86 17.41 10.45
CA ALA A 119 -11.49 18.74 10.94
C ALA A 119 -10.31 19.37 10.20
N SER A 120 -9.42 18.53 9.66
CA SER A 120 -8.21 18.99 8.97
C SER A 120 -7.70 17.89 8.04
N VAL A 121 -6.96 18.30 7.00
CA VAL A 121 -6.25 17.38 6.09
C VAL A 121 -4.75 17.57 6.28
N CYS A 122 -4.07 16.50 6.61
CA CYS A 122 -2.60 16.38 6.58
C CYS A 122 -2.21 15.61 5.33
N LEU A 123 -1.59 16.27 4.38
CA LEU A 123 -1.07 15.63 3.18
C LEU A 123 0.27 14.97 3.49
N VAL A 124 0.42 13.70 3.12
CA VAL A 124 1.64 12.90 3.33
C VAL A 124 2.16 12.40 1.99
N SER A 125 3.39 12.77 1.66
CA SER A 125 4.09 12.30 0.48
C SER A 125 5.50 11.83 0.86
N ALA A 126 5.69 10.51 0.84
CA ALA A 126 6.93 9.81 1.13
C ALA A 126 7.17 8.75 0.04
N ALA A 127 7.03 9.16 -1.24
CA ALA A 127 7.05 8.27 -2.40
C ALA A 127 6.12 7.05 -2.19
N CYS A 128 6.58 5.83 -2.52
CA CYS A 128 5.76 4.62 -2.38
C CYS A 128 5.49 4.21 -0.93
N ALA A 129 6.20 4.78 0.05
CA ALA A 129 5.98 4.54 1.48
C ALA A 129 4.88 5.44 2.08
N SER A 130 4.35 6.43 1.32
CA SER A 130 3.41 7.46 1.80
C SER A 130 2.26 6.90 2.64
N GLY A 131 1.67 5.77 2.23
CA GLY A 131 0.51 5.19 2.90
C GLY A 131 0.83 4.67 4.31
N GLN A 132 1.95 3.99 4.48
CA GLN A 132 2.38 3.52 5.81
C GLN A 132 2.87 4.69 6.67
N THR A 133 3.58 5.67 6.10
CA THR A 133 3.96 6.90 6.80
C THR A 133 2.75 7.66 7.31
N ALA A 134 1.68 7.78 6.51
CA ALA A 134 0.43 8.39 6.94
C ALA A 134 -0.22 7.64 8.12
N ALA A 135 -0.21 6.29 8.07
CA ALA A 135 -0.71 5.47 9.17
C ALA A 135 0.13 5.61 10.45
N SER A 136 1.46 5.61 10.33
CA SER A 136 2.40 5.84 11.43
C SER A 136 2.17 7.19 12.11
N LEU A 137 2.10 8.27 11.34
CA LEU A 137 1.80 9.61 11.85
C LEU A 137 0.44 9.67 12.55
N ALA A 138 -0.58 9.00 12.01
CA ALA A 138 -1.90 8.93 12.62
C ALA A 138 -1.84 8.21 13.99
N MET A 139 -1.14 7.06 14.07
CA MET A 139 -0.92 6.33 15.33
C MET A 139 -0.22 7.20 16.37
N GLU A 140 0.86 7.89 16.00
CA GLU A 140 1.61 8.79 16.89
C GLU A 140 0.75 9.93 17.42
N GLN A 141 -0.06 10.56 16.55
CA GLN A 141 -0.93 11.66 16.96
C GLN A 141 -2.07 11.21 17.88
N ILE A 142 -2.64 10.02 17.63
CA ILE A 142 -3.60 9.39 18.54
C ILE A 142 -2.94 9.10 19.90
N ALA A 143 -1.77 8.46 19.91
CA ALA A 143 -1.05 8.13 21.13
C ALA A 143 -0.61 9.37 21.93
N ALA A 144 -0.32 10.47 21.24
CA ALA A 144 -0.01 11.76 21.86
C ALA A 144 -1.26 12.50 22.37
N GLY A 145 -2.48 12.02 22.10
CA GLY A 145 -3.75 12.68 22.47
C GLY A 145 -4.06 13.94 21.64
N LEU A 146 -3.41 14.09 20.47
CA LEU A 146 -3.61 15.22 19.57
C LEU A 146 -4.88 15.09 18.71
N CYS A 147 -5.39 13.88 18.57
CA CYS A 147 -6.70 13.59 17.99
C CYS A 147 -7.31 12.34 18.63
N SER A 148 -8.64 12.29 18.70
CA SER A 148 -9.40 11.14 19.22
C SER A 148 -9.72 10.10 18.15
N SER A 149 -9.60 10.47 16.87
CA SER A 149 -9.74 9.58 15.72
C SER A 149 -8.98 10.13 14.53
N ALA A 150 -8.49 9.25 13.69
CA ALA A 150 -7.78 9.58 12.46
C ALA A 150 -8.33 8.76 11.30
N LEU A 151 -8.65 9.40 10.19
CA LEU A 151 -8.94 8.76 8.92
C LEU A 151 -7.68 8.79 8.05
N VAL A 152 -7.12 7.64 7.74
CA VAL A 152 -5.96 7.52 6.84
C VAL A 152 -6.48 7.10 5.47
N ILE A 153 -6.24 7.93 4.46
CA ILE A 153 -6.63 7.63 3.08
C ILE A 153 -5.38 7.59 2.21
N GLY A 154 -5.21 6.52 1.44
CA GLY A 154 -4.25 6.45 0.36
C GLY A 154 -4.97 6.50 -0.98
N CYS A 155 -4.52 7.37 -1.90
CA CYS A 155 -5.11 7.50 -3.23
C CYS A 155 -4.07 7.93 -4.26
N ASP A 156 -3.89 7.12 -5.28
CA ASP A 156 -3.18 7.49 -6.50
C ASP A 156 -3.84 6.84 -7.72
N ALA A 157 -4.00 7.61 -8.78
CA ALA A 157 -4.48 7.16 -10.07
C ALA A 157 -3.31 6.84 -11.01
N ALA A 158 -3.49 5.83 -11.86
CA ALA A 158 -2.55 5.51 -12.91
C ALA A 158 -2.81 6.43 -14.13
N GLY A 159 -1.83 7.26 -14.48
CA GLY A 159 -1.91 8.23 -15.57
C GLY A 159 -0.65 8.24 -16.45
N GLU A 160 -0.70 9.01 -17.52
CA GLU A 160 0.39 9.13 -18.49
C GLU A 160 1.66 9.70 -17.86
N PHE A 161 1.52 10.70 -16.97
CA PHE A 161 2.64 11.33 -16.28
C PHE A 161 3.46 10.30 -15.50
N VAL A 162 2.79 9.48 -14.69
CA VAL A 162 3.43 8.45 -13.88
C VAL A 162 4.03 7.36 -14.76
N HIS A 163 3.26 6.88 -15.74
CA HIS A 163 3.71 5.83 -16.66
C HIS A 163 4.96 6.27 -17.45
N SER A 164 4.96 7.49 -17.96
CA SER A 164 6.11 8.06 -18.69
C SER A 164 7.34 8.20 -17.80
N GLY A 165 7.17 8.64 -16.55
CA GLY A 165 8.26 8.76 -15.58
C GLY A 165 8.93 7.42 -15.27
N PHE A 166 8.15 6.39 -14.92
CA PHE A 166 8.69 5.06 -14.65
C PHE A 166 9.24 4.36 -15.90
N SER A 167 8.67 4.63 -17.08
CA SER A 167 9.18 4.14 -18.36
C SER A 167 10.54 4.74 -18.69
N ALA A 168 10.73 6.05 -18.46
CA ALA A 168 11.98 6.74 -18.65
C ALA A 168 13.10 6.21 -17.72
N LEU A 169 12.73 5.72 -16.53
CA LEU A 169 13.66 5.06 -15.60
C LEU A 169 13.94 3.59 -15.96
N GLY A 170 13.30 3.03 -16.99
CA GLY A 170 13.42 1.63 -17.36
C GLY A 170 12.86 0.67 -16.30
N ALA A 171 11.96 1.14 -15.44
CA ALA A 171 11.42 0.36 -14.33
C ALA A 171 10.15 -0.43 -14.68
N VAL A 172 9.47 -0.06 -15.77
CA VAL A 172 8.23 -0.71 -16.21
C VAL A 172 8.54 -2.06 -16.87
N SER A 173 7.79 -3.08 -16.48
CA SER A 173 7.87 -4.42 -17.08
C SER A 173 7.39 -4.39 -18.54
N LYS A 174 7.99 -5.22 -19.39
CA LYS A 174 7.52 -5.48 -20.76
C LYS A 174 6.26 -6.36 -20.83
N GLY A 175 5.76 -6.77 -19.69
CA GLY A 175 4.57 -7.60 -19.51
C GLY A 175 3.95 -7.33 -18.14
N ILE A 176 3.38 -8.35 -17.53
CA ILE A 176 2.83 -8.26 -16.16
C ILE A 176 3.98 -8.38 -15.15
N CYS A 177 3.96 -7.55 -14.09
CA CYS A 177 4.95 -7.66 -13.02
C CYS A 177 4.80 -9.01 -12.29
N ARG A 178 5.95 -9.58 -11.91
CA ARG A 178 6.06 -10.87 -11.22
C ARG A 178 6.91 -10.72 -9.97
N PRO A 179 6.34 -10.21 -8.87
CA PRO A 179 7.09 -10.03 -7.63
C PRO A 179 7.69 -11.36 -7.16
N TYR A 180 8.96 -11.31 -6.77
CA TYR A 180 9.74 -12.46 -6.26
C TYR A 180 9.92 -13.64 -7.23
N ASP A 181 9.60 -13.46 -8.51
CA ASP A 181 9.87 -14.47 -9.55
C ASP A 181 11.32 -14.41 -10.02
N ALA A 182 11.89 -15.54 -10.43
CA ALA A 182 13.24 -15.60 -10.94
C ALA A 182 13.43 -14.77 -12.22
N ASP A 183 12.41 -14.74 -13.09
CA ASP A 183 12.41 -14.02 -14.38
C ASP A 183 11.72 -12.64 -14.29
N ARG A 184 11.63 -12.05 -13.09
CA ARG A 184 11.07 -10.71 -12.92
C ARG A 184 11.89 -9.67 -13.69
N CYS A 185 11.24 -8.69 -14.30
CA CYS A 185 11.91 -7.73 -15.18
C CYS A 185 11.42 -6.28 -15.06
N GLY A 186 10.56 -5.97 -14.10
CA GLY A 186 10.02 -4.64 -13.89
C GLY A 186 8.67 -4.65 -13.19
N LEU A 187 8.20 -3.46 -12.85
CA LEU A 187 6.88 -3.25 -12.22
C LEU A 187 5.78 -3.03 -13.28
N THR A 188 4.56 -3.29 -12.90
CA THR A 188 3.35 -2.81 -13.59
C THR A 188 2.70 -1.77 -12.69
N LEU A 189 2.35 -0.60 -13.23
CA LEU A 189 1.65 0.44 -12.47
C LEU A 189 0.19 0.05 -12.24
N GLY A 190 -0.40 0.63 -11.21
CA GLY A 190 -1.80 0.46 -10.90
C GLY A 190 -2.37 1.65 -10.15
N GLU A 191 -3.68 1.66 -9.97
CA GLU A 191 -4.39 2.66 -9.18
C GLU A 191 -5.20 2.02 -8.08
N ALA A 192 -5.37 2.72 -6.99
CA ALA A 192 -6.25 2.32 -5.90
C ALA A 192 -6.57 3.51 -5.00
N ALA A 193 -7.66 3.38 -4.25
CA ALA A 193 -7.90 4.17 -3.07
C ALA A 193 -8.29 3.25 -1.89
N ALA A 194 -7.76 3.54 -0.72
CA ALA A 194 -8.09 2.81 0.49
C ALA A 194 -8.25 3.77 1.67
N ALA A 195 -9.14 3.43 2.60
CA ALA A 195 -9.41 4.20 3.81
C ALA A 195 -9.33 3.31 5.05
N LEU A 196 -8.73 3.83 6.11
CA LEU A 196 -8.61 3.20 7.42
C LEU A 196 -8.97 4.22 8.50
N LEU A 197 -10.00 3.94 9.28
CA LEU A 197 -10.36 4.74 10.45
C LEU A 197 -9.70 4.15 11.69
N LEU A 198 -8.92 4.97 12.38
CA LEU A 198 -8.17 4.61 13.58
C LEU A 198 -8.71 5.33 14.81
N ALA A 199 -8.70 4.60 15.94
CA ALA A 199 -9.05 5.07 17.27
C ALA A 199 -7.92 4.71 18.27
N PRO A 200 -7.90 5.29 19.49
CA PRO A 200 -6.93 4.95 20.52
C PRO A 200 -6.92 3.47 20.89
N SER A 201 -5.79 2.95 21.35
CA SER A 201 -5.63 1.54 21.79
C SER A 201 -6.60 1.14 22.91
N SER A 202 -7.11 2.11 23.68
CA SER A 202 -8.14 1.90 24.70
C SER A 202 -9.56 1.70 24.16
N HIS A 203 -9.79 1.94 22.85
CA HIS A 203 -11.07 1.72 22.20
C HIS A 203 -11.40 0.23 22.16
N ARG A 204 -12.62 -0.15 22.60
CA ARG A 204 -13.00 -1.57 22.75
C ARG A 204 -13.65 -2.16 21.51
N GLU A 205 -14.15 -1.31 20.62
CA GLU A 205 -14.86 -1.74 19.41
C GLU A 205 -13.95 -1.54 18.19
N GLY A 206 -13.47 -2.63 17.63
CA GLY A 206 -12.65 -2.63 16.44
C GLY A 206 -12.52 -4.03 15.85
N PHE A 207 -12.01 -4.10 14.62
CA PHE A 207 -11.83 -5.37 13.92
C PHE A 207 -10.35 -5.66 13.64
N GLY A 208 -9.48 -4.71 13.96
CA GLY A 208 -8.06 -4.84 13.76
C GLY A 208 -7.24 -3.89 14.61
N ARG A 209 -5.95 -4.13 14.68
CA ARG A 209 -4.99 -3.32 15.42
C ARG A 209 -3.72 -3.11 14.60
N LEU A 210 -3.22 -1.87 14.59
CA LEU A 210 -1.86 -1.57 14.23
C LEU A 210 -1.03 -1.61 15.52
N ILE A 211 -0.10 -2.55 15.62
CA ILE A 211 0.65 -2.82 16.84
C ILE A 211 1.80 -1.83 16.96
N ARG A 212 2.58 -1.71 15.89
CA ARG A 212 3.77 -0.85 15.84
C ARG A 212 4.12 -0.51 14.41
N ALA A 213 4.66 0.69 14.21
CA ALA A 213 5.25 1.13 12.94
C ALA A 213 6.70 1.56 13.17
N SER A 214 7.52 1.43 12.15
CA SER A 214 8.89 1.94 12.13
C SER A 214 9.27 2.42 10.74
N GLU A 215 9.98 3.52 10.68
CA GLU A 215 10.42 4.16 9.45
C GLU A 215 11.87 4.60 9.56
N ASN A 216 12.58 4.53 8.45
CA ASN A 216 13.92 5.08 8.32
C ASN A 216 14.25 5.38 6.85
N CYS A 217 15.47 5.86 6.60
CA CYS A 217 15.96 6.14 5.26
C CYS A 217 17.36 5.57 5.10
N ASP A 218 17.61 4.83 4.01
CA ASP A 218 18.94 4.30 3.70
C ASP A 218 19.86 5.36 3.08
N ALA A 219 19.29 6.43 2.51
CA ALA A 219 20.01 7.55 1.89
C ALA A 219 21.10 7.11 0.89
N CYS A 220 20.92 5.96 0.28
CA CYS A 220 21.95 5.33 -0.56
C CYS A 220 21.94 5.87 -1.99
N HIS A 221 20.74 5.98 -2.57
CA HIS A 221 20.52 6.44 -3.94
C HIS A 221 19.08 6.94 -4.12
N ILE A 222 18.85 7.80 -5.13
CA ILE A 222 17.51 8.39 -5.36
C ILE A 222 16.46 7.32 -5.74
N THR A 223 16.83 6.31 -6.54
CA THR A 223 15.89 5.31 -7.08
C THR A 223 16.30 3.85 -6.82
N ALA A 224 17.55 3.58 -6.45
CA ALA A 224 18.02 2.23 -6.16
C ALA A 224 18.06 1.97 -4.65
N PRO A 225 17.63 0.80 -4.17
CA PRO A 225 17.73 0.43 -2.76
C PRO A 225 19.18 0.06 -2.37
N ASP A 226 19.48 0.10 -1.08
CA ASP A 226 20.63 -0.62 -0.54
C ASP A 226 20.43 -2.11 -0.74
N LEU A 227 21.23 -2.75 -1.60
CA LEU A 227 21.08 -4.17 -1.95
C LEU A 227 21.25 -5.13 -0.77
N GLU A 228 21.99 -4.72 0.26
CA GLU A 228 22.11 -5.49 1.51
C GLU A 228 20.84 -5.37 2.38
N GLY A 229 19.97 -4.39 2.10
CA GLY A 229 18.74 -4.14 2.83
C GLY A 229 18.95 -3.77 4.31
N ARG A 230 20.09 -3.17 4.67
CA ARG A 230 20.47 -2.90 6.07
C ARG A 230 19.45 -2.05 6.81
N MET A 231 19.03 -0.94 6.19
CA MET A 231 18.07 -0.05 6.84
C MET A 231 16.65 -0.62 6.83
N LEU A 232 16.25 -1.36 5.79
CA LEU A 232 14.98 -2.08 5.79
C LEU A 232 14.97 -3.15 6.91
N LYS A 233 16.07 -3.89 7.11
CA LYS A 233 16.23 -4.81 8.25
C LYS A 233 16.02 -4.09 9.59
N GLU A 234 16.62 -2.92 9.79
CA GLU A 234 16.47 -2.14 11.03
C GLU A 234 15.00 -1.68 11.22
N ALA A 235 14.33 -1.23 10.15
CA ALA A 235 12.92 -0.88 10.23
C ALA A 235 12.07 -2.08 10.66
N ILE A 236 12.32 -3.26 10.09
CA ILE A 236 11.63 -4.50 10.45
C ILE A 236 11.86 -4.87 11.92
N LEU A 237 13.11 -4.88 12.38
CA LEU A 237 13.46 -5.22 13.77
C LEU A 237 12.78 -4.26 14.78
N ASN A 238 12.78 -2.97 14.47
CA ASN A 238 12.12 -1.96 15.30
C ASN A 238 10.59 -2.13 15.32
N ALA A 239 9.96 -2.45 14.18
CA ALA A 239 8.54 -2.73 14.12
C ALA A 239 8.15 -4.00 14.89
N LEU A 240 8.96 -5.05 14.83
CA LEU A 240 8.75 -6.29 15.60
C LEU A 240 8.94 -6.11 17.11
N GLY A 241 9.91 -5.26 17.53
CA GLY A 241 10.20 -4.96 18.93
C GLY A 241 10.65 -6.14 19.77
N GLY A 242 10.87 -7.30 19.15
CA GLY A 242 11.35 -8.53 19.79
C GLY A 242 10.28 -9.39 20.48
N ASP A 243 9.03 -8.93 20.56
CA ASP A 243 7.93 -9.58 21.29
C ASP A 243 6.79 -10.08 20.38
N VAL A 244 6.75 -9.66 19.12
CA VAL A 244 5.68 -10.01 18.17
C VAL A 244 6.11 -11.18 17.28
N ARG A 245 5.27 -12.23 17.25
CA ARG A 245 5.37 -13.33 16.28
C ARG A 245 4.43 -13.08 15.12
N ILE A 246 4.98 -12.99 13.93
CA ILE A 246 4.19 -12.81 12.70
C ILE A 246 3.93 -14.14 12.01
N GLY A 247 2.75 -14.28 11.42
CA GLY A 247 2.35 -15.45 10.62
C GLY A 247 2.64 -15.29 9.13
N GLY A 248 2.88 -14.05 8.67
CA GLY A 248 3.15 -13.78 7.25
C GLY A 248 3.54 -12.34 6.97
N ILE A 249 3.94 -12.08 5.74
CA ILE A 249 4.47 -10.80 5.30
C ILE A 249 3.71 -10.34 4.05
N ILE A 250 3.29 -9.07 4.05
CA ILE A 250 2.86 -8.34 2.86
C ILE A 250 4.04 -7.48 2.43
N GLY A 251 4.79 -7.96 1.48
CA GLY A 251 6.02 -7.33 1.04
C GLY A 251 5.79 -6.14 0.10
N HIS A 252 6.85 -5.36 -0.08
CA HIS A 252 6.86 -4.31 -1.08
C HIS A 252 6.87 -4.88 -2.50
N GLY A 253 7.63 -5.95 -2.75
CA GLY A 253 7.70 -6.76 -3.97
C GLY A 253 7.19 -6.10 -5.23
N THR A 254 8.10 -5.46 -5.98
CA THR A 254 7.73 -4.68 -7.19
C THR A 254 7.87 -5.48 -8.48
N GLY A 255 8.48 -6.66 -8.42
CA GLY A 255 8.89 -7.40 -9.61
C GLY A 255 10.12 -6.80 -10.30
N THR A 256 10.81 -5.83 -9.69
CA THR A 256 12.09 -5.33 -10.18
C THR A 256 13.25 -6.15 -9.61
N VAL A 257 14.33 -6.25 -10.39
CA VAL A 257 15.48 -7.10 -10.02
C VAL A 257 16.10 -6.68 -8.69
N TYR A 258 16.32 -5.39 -8.51
CA TYR A 258 17.08 -4.86 -7.37
C TYR A 258 16.24 -4.72 -6.11
N ASN A 259 15.01 -4.23 -6.22
CA ASN A 259 14.15 -4.05 -5.05
C ASN A 259 13.83 -5.39 -4.38
N ASP A 260 13.37 -6.37 -5.17
CA ASP A 260 12.98 -7.66 -4.62
C ASP A 260 14.19 -8.40 -4.01
N LEU A 261 15.41 -8.21 -4.61
CA LEU A 261 16.64 -8.74 -4.04
C LEU A 261 16.98 -8.11 -2.68
N ALA A 262 16.93 -6.78 -2.59
CA ALA A 262 17.21 -6.07 -1.35
C ALA A 262 16.22 -6.44 -0.23
N GLU A 263 14.94 -6.57 -0.57
CA GLU A 263 13.90 -6.98 0.36
C GLU A 263 14.12 -8.42 0.87
N ILE A 264 14.40 -9.38 -0.01
CA ILE A 264 14.70 -10.75 0.38
C ILE A 264 15.97 -10.85 1.22
N ASN A 265 17.00 -10.08 0.92
CA ASN A 265 18.21 -10.00 1.74
C ASN A 265 17.92 -9.50 3.17
N ALA A 266 17.13 -8.42 3.28
CA ALA A 266 16.70 -7.89 4.58
C ALA A 266 15.89 -8.92 5.39
N LEU A 267 14.92 -9.57 4.73
CA LEU A 267 14.06 -10.59 5.36
C LEU A 267 14.84 -11.81 5.82
N ASN A 268 15.75 -12.33 5.01
CA ASN A 268 16.63 -13.43 5.39
C ASN A 268 17.53 -13.06 6.58
N ALA A 269 18.03 -11.82 6.61
CA ALA A 269 18.88 -11.35 7.70
C ALA A 269 18.11 -11.14 9.05
N VAL A 270 16.77 -11.00 9.00
CA VAL A 270 15.91 -10.90 10.18
C VAL A 270 15.44 -12.26 10.64
N PHE A 271 14.93 -13.09 9.74
CA PHE A 271 14.17 -14.29 10.09
C PHE A 271 14.97 -15.59 9.92
N GLY A 272 16.02 -15.61 9.07
CA GLY A 272 16.66 -16.83 8.64
C GLY A 272 15.76 -17.69 7.73
N GLU A 273 14.61 -18.11 8.24
CA GLU A 273 13.52 -18.70 7.47
C GLU A 273 12.40 -17.67 7.35
N ILE A 274 12.20 -17.13 6.14
CA ILE A 274 11.23 -16.09 5.88
C ILE A 274 9.80 -16.65 6.04
N PRO A 275 8.94 -16.01 6.88
CA PRO A 275 7.51 -16.35 6.95
C PRO A 275 6.83 -16.25 5.58
N PRO A 276 5.62 -16.86 5.41
CA PRO A 276 4.85 -16.73 4.18
C PRO A 276 4.77 -15.30 3.66
N LEU A 277 5.19 -15.09 2.44
CA LEU A 277 5.38 -13.77 1.81
C LEU A 277 4.56 -13.66 0.52
N PHE A 278 3.90 -12.51 0.32
CA PHE A 278 3.31 -12.13 -0.96
C PHE A 278 3.32 -10.62 -1.15
N SER A 279 3.10 -10.14 -2.38
CA SER A 279 2.93 -8.73 -2.72
C SER A 279 1.64 -8.52 -3.51
N LEU A 280 0.87 -7.49 -3.15
CA LEU A 280 -0.34 -7.08 -3.86
C LEU A 280 -0.09 -6.65 -5.31
N LYS A 281 1.17 -6.29 -5.64
CA LYS A 281 1.51 -5.71 -6.94
C LYS A 281 1.37 -6.69 -8.09
N GLY A 282 1.46 -8.00 -7.82
CA GLY A 282 1.12 -9.03 -8.81
C GLY A 282 -0.37 -9.08 -9.16
N ASN A 283 -1.23 -8.53 -8.32
CA ASN A 283 -2.68 -8.52 -8.50
C ASN A 283 -3.18 -7.20 -9.11
N PHE A 284 -2.76 -6.07 -8.53
CA PHE A 284 -3.31 -4.73 -8.82
C PHE A 284 -2.31 -3.77 -9.45
N GLY A 285 -1.04 -4.16 -9.57
CA GLY A 285 0.05 -3.26 -9.95
C GLY A 285 0.55 -2.43 -8.76
N HIS A 286 1.52 -1.59 -9.03
CA HIS A 286 2.06 -0.66 -8.04
C HIS A 286 1.14 0.57 -7.93
N THR A 287 0.39 0.63 -6.84
CA THR A 287 -0.60 1.68 -6.56
C THR A 287 0.01 2.89 -5.83
N LEU A 288 1.31 3.09 -5.97
CA LEU A 288 2.06 4.27 -5.52
C LEU A 288 1.82 4.59 -4.03
N GLY A 289 1.42 5.82 -3.69
CA GLY A 289 1.15 6.26 -2.33
C GLY A 289 -0.09 5.63 -1.68
N ALA A 290 -0.97 5.01 -2.47
CA ALA A 290 -2.10 4.24 -1.94
C ALA A 290 -1.68 2.87 -1.41
N THR A 291 -0.53 2.32 -1.87
CA THR A 291 -0.10 0.95 -1.57
C THR A 291 -0.10 0.64 -0.08
N GLY A 292 0.45 1.52 0.75
CA GLY A 292 0.61 1.26 2.19
C GLY A 292 -0.71 1.13 2.93
N VAL A 293 -1.68 2.00 2.65
CA VAL A 293 -3.02 1.93 3.26
C VAL A 293 -3.77 0.71 2.76
N LEU A 294 -3.68 0.41 1.46
CA LEU A 294 -4.28 -0.78 0.87
C LEU A 294 -3.74 -2.08 1.51
N GLN A 295 -2.43 -2.18 1.70
CA GLN A 295 -1.80 -3.33 2.38
C GLN A 295 -2.30 -3.49 3.81
N ILE A 296 -2.42 -2.40 4.57
CA ILE A 296 -2.91 -2.44 5.95
C ILE A 296 -4.36 -2.91 5.99
N VAL A 297 -5.23 -2.32 5.17
CA VAL A 297 -6.66 -2.64 5.12
C VAL A 297 -6.90 -4.10 4.73
N LEU A 298 -6.28 -4.55 3.64
CA LEU A 298 -6.41 -5.94 3.20
C LEU A 298 -5.69 -6.91 4.14
N GLY A 299 -4.57 -6.48 4.73
CA GLY A 299 -3.80 -7.25 5.69
C GLY A 299 -4.60 -7.59 6.97
N ILE A 300 -5.35 -6.64 7.52
CA ILE A 300 -6.22 -6.90 8.68
C ILE A 300 -7.28 -7.97 8.33
N GLU A 301 -7.90 -7.89 7.17
CA GLU A 301 -8.89 -8.89 6.74
C GLU A 301 -8.24 -10.26 6.46
N LEU A 302 -7.05 -10.31 5.86
CA LEU A 302 -6.29 -11.54 5.66
C LEU A 302 -5.86 -12.18 6.99
N SER A 303 -5.45 -11.35 7.96
CA SER A 303 -5.16 -11.76 9.34
C SER A 303 -6.41 -12.42 9.99
N ARG A 304 -7.58 -11.78 9.87
CA ARG A 304 -8.85 -12.31 10.36
C ARG A 304 -9.21 -13.66 9.72
N ARG A 305 -8.94 -13.81 8.42
CA ARG A 305 -9.15 -15.08 7.69
C ARG A 305 -8.07 -16.12 7.96
N ARG A 306 -6.98 -15.74 8.61
CA ARG A 306 -5.79 -16.60 8.83
C ARG A 306 -5.21 -17.13 7.52
N LYS A 307 -5.10 -16.27 6.50
CA LYS A 307 -4.65 -16.65 5.16
C LYS A 307 -3.59 -15.70 4.62
N ILE A 308 -2.62 -16.29 3.90
CA ILE A 308 -1.74 -15.57 2.96
C ILE A 308 -2.13 -16.01 1.54
N PRO A 309 -2.42 -15.05 0.66
CA PRO A 309 -2.72 -15.31 -0.74
C PRO A 309 -1.53 -15.94 -1.49
N PRO A 310 -1.78 -16.61 -2.63
CA PRO A 310 -0.70 -16.95 -3.55
C PRO A 310 -0.04 -15.68 -4.10
N GLN A 311 1.24 -15.77 -4.43
CA GLN A 311 1.90 -14.69 -5.16
C GLN A 311 1.44 -14.70 -6.61
N ALA A 312 0.62 -13.72 -7.00
CA ALA A 312 0.16 -13.61 -8.38
C ALA A 312 1.34 -13.32 -9.33
N GLY A 313 1.35 -14.03 -10.47
CA GLY A 313 2.40 -13.93 -11.47
C GLY A 313 3.66 -14.78 -11.17
N LEU A 314 3.68 -15.54 -10.07
CA LEU A 314 4.79 -16.43 -9.73
C LEU A 314 4.84 -17.65 -10.64
N HIS A 315 6.00 -17.91 -11.24
CA HIS A 315 6.28 -19.12 -11.99
C HIS A 315 7.40 -19.92 -11.30
N ILE A 316 8.52 -19.28 -11.04
CA ILE A 316 9.68 -19.88 -10.37
C ILE A 316 10.12 -18.88 -9.29
N PRO A 317 10.08 -19.24 -8.01
CA PRO A 317 10.59 -18.38 -6.94
C PRO A 317 12.03 -17.94 -7.19
N MET A 318 12.31 -16.66 -6.91
CA MET A 318 13.71 -16.19 -6.94
C MET A 318 14.53 -16.83 -5.84
N LYS A 319 15.85 -16.89 -6.05
CA LYS A 319 16.79 -17.40 -5.05
C LYS A 319 16.65 -16.65 -3.71
N GLY A 320 16.51 -17.42 -2.63
CA GLY A 320 16.33 -16.92 -1.27
C GLY A 320 14.88 -16.68 -0.85
N ALA A 321 13.92 -16.89 -1.77
CA ALA A 321 12.49 -16.79 -1.48
C ALA A 321 11.73 -18.11 -1.70
N GLU A 322 12.43 -19.22 -1.99
CA GLU A 322 11.84 -20.49 -2.45
C GLU A 322 10.78 -21.06 -1.51
N TYR A 323 10.94 -20.84 -0.20
CA TYR A 323 9.99 -21.32 0.81
C TYR A 323 9.03 -20.21 1.29
N ALA A 324 9.33 -18.95 1.01
CA ALA A 324 8.56 -17.81 1.45
C ALA A 324 7.34 -17.55 0.56
N VAL A 325 7.53 -17.57 -0.77
CA VAL A 325 6.47 -17.32 -1.74
C VAL A 325 5.83 -18.62 -2.23
N SER A 326 4.56 -18.55 -2.62
CA SER A 326 3.79 -19.72 -3.03
C SER A 326 2.78 -19.35 -4.12
N ASP A 327 2.46 -20.30 -5.00
CA ASP A 327 1.39 -20.23 -6.01
C ASP A 327 0.01 -20.67 -5.48
N HIS A 328 -0.08 -20.99 -4.19
CA HIS A 328 -1.31 -21.39 -3.50
C HIS A 328 -1.49 -20.64 -2.18
N VAL A 329 -2.73 -20.62 -1.69
CA VAL A 329 -3.07 -20.02 -0.39
C VAL A 329 -2.41 -20.81 0.74
N ARG A 330 -1.80 -20.10 1.68
CA ARG A 330 -1.22 -20.67 2.90
C ARG A 330 -1.99 -20.21 4.14
N THR A 331 -2.01 -21.03 5.17
CA THR A 331 -2.63 -20.70 6.46
C THR A 331 -1.60 -20.01 7.36
N LEU A 332 -2.03 -19.00 8.12
CA LEU A 332 -1.19 -18.31 9.08
C LEU A 332 -1.13 -19.09 10.41
N ASP A 333 0.07 -19.33 10.91
CA ASP A 333 0.27 -19.89 12.25
C ASP A 333 -0.02 -18.86 13.34
N PHE A 334 0.32 -17.59 13.10
CA PHE A 334 0.06 -16.45 14.00
C PHE A 334 -0.80 -15.40 13.28
N PRO A 335 -1.67 -14.65 14.01
CA PRO A 335 -2.54 -13.66 13.37
C PRO A 335 -1.80 -12.42 12.85
N ALA A 336 -0.73 -12.01 13.52
CA ALA A 336 -0.03 -10.78 13.17
C ALA A 336 0.68 -10.91 11.81
N LEU A 337 0.60 -9.85 11.01
CA LEU A 337 1.27 -9.68 9.74
C LEU A 337 2.25 -8.50 9.80
N LEU A 338 3.35 -8.64 9.07
CA LEU A 338 4.28 -7.56 8.79
C LEU A 338 3.98 -7.00 7.40
N SER A 339 3.74 -5.70 7.29
CA SER A 339 3.56 -4.99 6.02
C SER A 339 4.76 -4.11 5.74
N LEU A 340 5.34 -4.21 4.54
CA LEU A 340 6.55 -3.49 4.13
C LEU A 340 6.29 -2.58 2.94
N ASN A 341 6.83 -1.35 3.01
CA ASN A 341 6.91 -0.45 1.88
C ASN A 341 8.29 0.18 1.78
N VAL A 342 8.79 0.23 0.55
CA VAL A 342 10.06 0.88 0.19
C VAL A 342 9.77 1.96 -0.83
N GLY A 343 10.26 3.17 -0.60
CA GLY A 343 10.05 4.32 -1.48
C GLY A 343 11.34 4.79 -2.13
N PHE A 344 11.23 5.40 -3.31
CA PHE A 344 12.33 6.17 -3.88
C PHE A 344 12.81 7.23 -2.88
N GLY A 345 14.12 7.54 -2.90
CA GLY A 345 14.78 8.34 -1.88
C GLY A 345 15.32 7.51 -0.71
N GLY A 346 15.17 6.16 -0.76
CA GLY A 346 15.66 5.24 0.27
C GLY A 346 14.72 5.11 1.48
N LEU A 347 13.47 5.51 1.36
CA LEU A 347 12.50 5.42 2.44
C LEU A 347 12.08 3.96 2.67
N ASN A 348 12.17 3.49 3.90
CA ASN A 348 11.71 2.18 4.34
C ASN A 348 10.65 2.34 5.42
N SER A 349 9.56 1.61 5.32
CA SER A 349 8.50 1.56 6.32
C SER A 349 8.07 0.13 6.59
N ALA A 350 7.89 -0.20 7.85
CA ALA A 350 7.43 -1.50 8.34
C ALA A 350 6.31 -1.28 9.36
N VAL A 351 5.17 -1.95 9.16
CA VAL A 351 4.01 -1.89 10.05
C VAL A 351 3.60 -3.30 10.45
N VAL A 352 3.45 -3.53 11.76
CA VAL A 352 2.90 -4.77 12.30
C VAL A 352 1.43 -4.56 12.61
N LEU A 353 0.60 -5.45 12.09
CA LEU A 353 -0.87 -5.39 12.18
C LEU A 353 -1.48 -6.76 12.45
N GLU A 354 -2.67 -6.78 13.03
CA GLU A 354 -3.46 -8.01 13.21
C GLU A 354 -4.95 -7.73 13.26
N ALA A 355 -5.78 -8.75 13.06
CA ALA A 355 -7.20 -8.74 13.42
C ALA A 355 -7.36 -8.90 14.95
N VAL A 356 -8.40 -8.31 15.53
CA VAL A 356 -8.80 -8.45 16.95
C VAL A 356 -10.20 -9.02 17.07
#